data_55a4f6bd1c48a1edb0060dd2e1cb8efe
#
_entry.id   55a4f6bd1c48a1edb0060dd2e1cb8efe
#
_cell.length_a   1.000
_cell.length_b   1.000
_cell.length_c   1.000
_cell.angle_alpha   90.00
_cell.angle_beta   90.00
_cell.angle_gamma   90.00
#
_symmetry.space_group_name_H-M   'P 1'
#
loop_
_entity.id
_entity.type
_entity.pdbx_description
1 polymer ?
#
loop_
_entity_poly.entity_id
_entity_poly.type
_entity_poly.pdbx_seq_one_letter_code
_entity_poly.pdbx_strand_id
1 'polypeptide(L)'
;DEMKKVLLTIALPVCLVMGQDQPELPGWGVYGGIIMANASGDSLESTEAVNLPGFGISKGVMLGGLPMLVGAGIHGRGYHMESEGMHVELKANYLDLWAQVPYPVGPVFLGLGFNVGSFIGGTQKVEAEFYGLEISEEADLESDALGLDFGLNLGVSYPIGDTGAQV
;
A
#
# COMPACT_ATOMS: atom_id res chain seq x y z
N ASP A 1 18.22 -12.73 18.50
CA ASP A 1 19.03 -13.21 17.35
C ASP A 1 18.27 -13.21 16.01
N GLU A 2 16.94 -13.33 16.06
CA GLU A 2 16.10 -13.24 14.84
C GLU A 2 16.11 -11.85 14.21
N MET A 3 16.11 -10.78 15.01
CA MET A 3 16.21 -9.41 14.50
C MET A 3 17.52 -9.15 13.73
N LYS A 4 18.62 -9.78 14.13
CA LYS A 4 19.91 -9.67 13.40
C LYS A 4 19.85 -10.39 12.04
N LYS A 5 19.12 -11.50 11.95
CA LYS A 5 18.92 -12.23 10.69
C LYS A 5 18.06 -11.43 9.71
N VAL A 6 16.99 -10.80 10.21
CA VAL A 6 16.14 -9.92 9.40
C VAL A 6 16.92 -8.71 8.90
N LEU A 7 17.71 -8.05 9.75
CA LEU A 7 18.57 -6.93 9.37
C LEU A 7 19.63 -7.36 8.33
N LEU A 8 20.23 -8.54 8.50
CA LEU A 8 21.21 -9.06 7.54
C LEU A 8 20.56 -9.40 6.19
N THR A 9 19.34 -9.92 6.20
CA THR A 9 18.59 -10.27 4.99
C THR A 9 18.17 -9.00 4.21
N ILE A 10 17.91 -7.90 4.90
CA ILE A 10 17.59 -6.61 4.26
C ILE A 10 18.89 -5.90 3.80
N ALA A 11 19.98 -5.99 4.55
CA ALA A 11 21.23 -5.32 4.22
C ALA A 11 21.95 -5.94 3.00
N LEU A 12 21.84 -7.27 2.81
CA LEU A 12 22.50 -7.98 1.72
C LEU A 12 22.05 -7.50 0.31
N PRO A 13 20.75 -7.40 0.00
CA PRO A 13 20.30 -6.85 -1.28
C PRO A 13 20.68 -5.38 -1.49
N VAL A 14 20.70 -4.56 -0.43
CA VAL A 14 21.13 -3.16 -0.51
C VAL A 14 22.61 -3.06 -0.90
N CYS A 15 23.48 -3.89 -0.34
CA CYS A 15 24.90 -3.93 -0.74
C CYS A 15 25.10 -4.40 -2.19
N LEU A 16 24.27 -5.29 -2.71
CA LEU A 16 24.34 -5.77 -4.09
C LEU A 16 23.91 -4.68 -5.10
N VAL A 17 22.96 -3.81 -4.73
CA VAL A 17 22.54 -2.69 -5.59
C VAL A 17 23.65 -1.66 -5.76
N MET A 18 24.45 -1.41 -4.73
CA MET A 18 25.53 -0.40 -4.77
C MET A 18 26.69 -0.76 -5.69
N GLY A 19 26.78 -2.01 -6.15
CA GLY A 19 27.85 -2.50 -7.05
C GLY A 19 27.46 -2.64 -8.52
N GLN A 20 26.23 -2.33 -8.89
CA GLN A 20 25.75 -2.40 -10.29
C GLN A 20 25.69 -1.00 -10.91
N ASP A 21 25.75 -0.93 -12.25
CA ASP A 21 25.46 0.30 -12.97
C ASP A 21 24.08 0.81 -12.53
N GLN A 22 24.07 1.97 -11.89
CA GLN A 22 22.85 2.49 -11.27
C GLN A 22 21.83 2.82 -12.38
N PRO A 23 20.62 2.30 -12.30
CA PRO A 23 19.58 2.68 -13.24
C PRO A 23 19.32 4.19 -13.13
N GLU A 24 19.10 4.83 -14.28
CA GLU A 24 18.64 6.23 -14.27
C GLU A 24 17.32 6.30 -13.50
N LEU A 25 17.32 7.10 -12.43
CA LEU A 25 16.13 7.27 -11.62
C LEU A 25 15.10 8.09 -12.39
N PRO A 26 13.83 7.68 -12.40
CA PRO A 26 12.77 8.47 -13.02
C PRO A 26 12.69 9.85 -12.38
N GLY A 27 12.41 10.86 -13.17
CA GLY A 27 12.10 12.21 -12.71
C GLY A 27 10.80 12.23 -11.87
N TRP A 28 10.03 13.29 -12.02
CA TRP A 28 8.67 13.33 -11.46
C TRP A 28 7.74 12.41 -12.26
N GLY A 29 6.93 11.64 -11.55
CA GLY A 29 5.91 10.78 -12.10
C GLY A 29 4.56 10.95 -11.41
N VAL A 30 3.50 10.55 -12.10
CA VAL A 30 2.17 10.36 -11.53
C VAL A 30 1.82 8.88 -11.64
N TYR A 31 1.09 8.37 -10.68
CA TYR A 31 0.60 6.99 -10.71
C TYR A 31 -0.87 6.94 -10.29
N GLY A 32 -1.54 5.87 -10.70
CA GLY A 32 -2.90 5.59 -10.30
C GLY A 32 -3.26 4.14 -10.62
N GLY A 33 -4.17 3.58 -9.84
CA GLY A 33 -4.57 2.20 -9.98
C GLY A 33 -5.67 1.79 -9.01
N ILE A 34 -5.92 0.48 -8.98
CA ILE A 34 -6.84 -0.16 -8.03
C ILE A 34 -6.01 -0.88 -6.99
N ILE A 35 -6.33 -0.65 -5.73
CA ILE A 35 -5.73 -1.30 -4.58
C ILE A 35 -6.68 -2.37 -4.09
N MET A 36 -6.23 -3.60 -3.99
CA MET A 36 -6.92 -4.67 -3.31
C MET A 36 -6.52 -4.64 -1.84
N ALA A 37 -7.42 -4.12 -1.01
CA ALA A 37 -7.18 -3.99 0.43
C ALA A 37 -7.91 -5.10 1.19
N ASN A 38 -7.24 -5.68 2.16
CA ASN A 38 -7.83 -6.63 3.11
C ASN A 38 -7.21 -6.42 4.49
N ALA A 39 -7.94 -6.82 5.52
CA ALA A 39 -7.45 -6.83 6.89
C ALA A 39 -7.37 -8.26 7.42
N SER A 40 -6.42 -8.52 8.31
CA SER A 40 -6.33 -9.79 9.03
C SER A 40 -5.91 -9.54 10.48
N GLY A 41 -6.46 -10.33 11.39
CA GLY A 41 -6.13 -10.25 12.82
C GLY A 41 -6.90 -11.28 13.62
N ASP A 42 -6.49 -11.54 14.85
CA ASP A 42 -7.08 -12.58 15.70
C ASP A 42 -8.59 -12.37 16.00
N SER A 43 -9.08 -11.13 15.83
CA SER A 43 -10.49 -10.76 16.04
C SER A 43 -11.28 -10.62 14.73
N LEU A 44 -10.65 -10.85 13.58
CA LEU A 44 -11.25 -10.72 12.25
C LEU A 44 -11.37 -12.10 11.62
N GLU A 45 -12.51 -12.73 11.81
CA GLU A 45 -12.84 -13.98 11.14
C GLU A 45 -13.40 -13.67 9.74
N SER A 46 -12.85 -14.34 8.71
CA SER A 46 -13.39 -14.33 7.33
C SER A 46 -13.52 -12.93 6.70
N THR A 47 -12.40 -12.22 6.56
CA THR A 47 -12.40 -10.95 5.82
C THR A 47 -12.10 -11.18 4.34
N GLU A 48 -12.76 -10.41 3.49
CA GLU A 48 -12.56 -10.36 2.05
C GLU A 48 -11.95 -9.03 1.61
N ALA A 49 -11.23 -9.07 0.48
CA ALA A 49 -10.62 -7.88 -0.06
C ALA A 49 -11.63 -6.94 -0.73
N VAL A 50 -11.45 -5.66 -0.51
CA VAL A 50 -12.19 -4.60 -1.22
C VAL A 50 -11.28 -3.92 -2.23
N ASN A 51 -11.86 -3.50 -3.37
CA ASN A 51 -11.16 -2.77 -4.41
C ASN A 51 -11.35 -1.26 -4.22
N LEU A 52 -10.26 -0.54 -4.03
CA LEU A 52 -10.26 0.89 -3.74
C LEU A 52 -9.32 1.63 -4.70
N PRO A 53 -9.61 2.89 -5.06
CA PRO A 53 -8.69 3.66 -5.89
C PRO A 53 -7.45 4.07 -5.11
N GLY A 54 -6.33 4.20 -5.84
CA GLY A 54 -5.12 4.81 -5.33
C GLY A 54 -4.47 5.65 -6.41
N PHE A 55 -3.99 6.84 -6.05
CA PHE A 55 -3.29 7.74 -6.97
C PHE A 55 -2.34 8.67 -6.22
N GLY A 56 -1.35 9.16 -6.93
CA GLY A 56 -0.37 10.06 -6.32
C GLY A 56 0.72 10.49 -7.28
N ILE A 57 1.76 11.06 -6.68
CA ILE A 57 2.97 11.52 -7.35
C ILE A 57 4.19 10.81 -6.78
N SER A 58 5.20 10.66 -7.62
CA SER A 58 6.47 10.04 -7.22
C SER A 58 7.66 10.76 -7.82
N LYS A 59 8.84 10.52 -7.25
CA LYS A 59 10.11 11.03 -7.73
C LYS A 59 11.24 10.07 -7.40
N GLY A 60 12.14 9.88 -8.34
CA GLY A 60 13.43 9.25 -8.10
C GLY A 60 14.39 10.21 -7.40
N VAL A 61 15.03 9.77 -6.34
CA VAL A 61 16.01 10.53 -5.56
C VAL A 61 17.21 9.64 -5.22
N MET A 62 18.38 10.28 -5.06
CA MET A 62 19.58 9.61 -4.54
C MET A 62 19.76 10.00 -3.08
N LEU A 63 19.75 9.04 -2.18
CA LEU A 63 19.99 9.25 -0.75
C LEU A 63 21.24 8.49 -0.32
N GLY A 64 22.33 9.19 -0.04
CA GLY A 64 23.60 8.57 0.36
C GLY A 64 24.18 7.58 -0.67
N GLY A 65 23.92 7.81 -1.97
CA GLY A 65 24.32 6.89 -3.05
C GLY A 65 23.33 5.73 -3.29
N LEU A 66 22.25 5.63 -2.52
CA LEU A 66 21.19 4.64 -2.73
C LEU A 66 20.08 5.24 -3.61
N PRO A 67 19.73 4.61 -4.74
CA PRO A 67 18.59 5.02 -5.55
C PRO A 67 17.30 4.69 -4.80
N MET A 68 16.40 5.66 -4.71
CA MET A 68 15.10 5.52 -4.06
C MET A 68 13.99 6.14 -4.91
N LEU A 69 12.82 5.56 -4.86
CA LEU A 69 11.58 6.20 -5.27
C LEU A 69 10.87 6.68 -4.01
N VAL A 70 10.49 7.95 -4.00
CA VAL A 70 9.68 8.55 -2.93
C VAL A 70 8.39 9.08 -3.52
N GLY A 71 7.32 9.06 -2.76
CA GLY A 71 6.05 9.55 -3.26
C GLY A 71 5.08 9.93 -2.17
N ALA A 72 4.01 10.59 -2.64
CA ALA A 72 2.85 10.92 -1.82
C ALA A 72 1.58 10.64 -2.63
N GLY A 73 0.54 10.18 -1.96
CA GLY A 73 -0.71 9.86 -2.65
C GLY A 73 -1.86 9.56 -1.71
N ILE A 74 -3.04 9.40 -2.30
CA ILE A 74 -4.22 8.94 -1.58
C ILE A 74 -4.42 7.46 -1.92
N HIS A 75 -4.45 6.63 -0.88
CA HIS A 75 -4.64 5.20 -1.01
C HIS A 75 -5.81 4.72 -0.14
N GLY A 76 -6.66 3.90 -0.75
CA GLY A 76 -7.74 3.24 -0.03
C GLY A 76 -7.25 2.04 0.77
N ARG A 77 -7.81 1.84 1.96
CA ARG A 77 -7.66 0.66 2.81
C ARG A 77 -9.04 0.20 3.27
N GLY A 78 -9.22 -1.08 3.46
CA GLY A 78 -10.51 -1.57 3.91
C GLY A 78 -10.61 -3.09 3.85
N TYR A 79 -11.77 -3.57 4.21
CA TYR A 79 -12.13 -4.98 4.17
C TYR A 79 -13.66 -5.13 4.11
N HIS A 80 -14.08 -6.29 3.68
CA HIS A 80 -15.44 -6.77 3.81
C HIS A 80 -15.44 -7.98 4.76
N MET A 81 -16.41 -8.03 5.65
CA MET A 81 -16.56 -9.13 6.61
C MET A 81 -18.02 -9.62 6.62
N GLU A 82 -18.18 -10.92 6.55
CA GLU A 82 -19.48 -11.60 6.71
C GLU A 82 -19.47 -12.45 7.99
N SER A 83 -20.48 -12.28 8.82
CA SER A 83 -20.68 -13.08 10.02
C SER A 83 -22.16 -13.20 10.35
N GLU A 84 -22.68 -14.44 10.41
CA GLU A 84 -24.03 -14.81 10.90
C GLU A 84 -25.19 -13.89 10.43
N GLY A 85 -25.20 -13.54 9.11
CA GLY A 85 -26.24 -12.67 8.53
C GLY A 85 -26.00 -11.18 8.72
N MET A 86 -24.79 -10.80 9.13
CA MET A 86 -24.32 -9.43 9.17
C MET A 86 -23.17 -9.25 8.18
N HIS A 87 -23.26 -8.21 7.37
CA HIS A 87 -22.22 -7.80 6.43
C HIS A 87 -21.67 -6.45 6.87
N VAL A 88 -20.36 -6.36 7.02
CA VAL A 88 -19.66 -5.12 7.38
C VAL A 88 -18.65 -4.80 6.30
N GLU A 89 -18.77 -3.64 5.69
CA GLU A 89 -17.79 -3.11 4.75
C GLU A 89 -17.17 -1.84 5.33
N LEU A 90 -15.84 -1.82 5.42
CA LEU A 90 -15.07 -0.65 5.83
C LEU A 90 -14.22 -0.17 4.67
N LYS A 91 -14.34 1.11 4.33
CA LYS A 91 -13.52 1.80 3.33
C LYS A 91 -12.91 3.04 3.94
N ALA A 92 -11.61 3.13 3.99
CA ALA A 92 -10.86 4.24 4.56
C ALA A 92 -9.87 4.79 3.54
N ASN A 93 -9.75 6.10 3.46
CA ASN A 93 -8.79 6.80 2.62
C ASN A 93 -7.67 7.36 3.48
N TYR A 94 -6.44 7.19 3.02
CA TYR A 94 -5.24 7.66 3.68
C TYR A 94 -4.42 8.54 2.75
N LEU A 95 -3.91 9.63 3.30
CA LEU A 95 -2.81 10.35 2.67
C LEU A 95 -1.50 9.67 3.09
N ASP A 96 -0.87 9.02 2.13
CA ASP A 96 0.37 8.28 2.34
C ASP A 96 1.59 9.04 1.85
N LEU A 97 2.66 8.96 2.64
CA LEU A 97 4.03 9.19 2.21
C LEU A 97 4.74 7.84 2.16
N TRP A 98 5.46 7.58 1.08
CA TRP A 98 6.14 6.31 0.91
C TRP A 98 7.52 6.48 0.30
N ALA A 99 8.38 5.51 0.58
CA ALA A 99 9.70 5.41 0.00
C ALA A 99 10.02 3.93 -0.27
N GLN A 100 10.64 3.65 -1.42
CA GLN A 100 11.07 2.30 -1.78
C GLN A 100 12.41 2.32 -2.51
N VAL A 101 13.17 1.25 -2.36
CA VAL A 101 14.40 0.98 -3.11
C VAL A 101 14.05 0.11 -4.31
N PRO A 102 14.22 0.58 -5.55
CA PRO A 102 14.04 -0.22 -6.74
C PRO A 102 15.25 -1.13 -6.93
N TYR A 103 15.02 -2.41 -7.12
CA TYR A 103 16.04 -3.41 -7.40
C TYR A 103 15.81 -4.03 -8.79
N PRO A 104 16.73 -3.86 -9.76
CA PRO A 104 16.55 -4.41 -11.11
C PRO A 104 16.74 -5.93 -11.11
N VAL A 105 15.78 -6.64 -11.69
CA VAL A 105 15.82 -8.09 -11.92
C VAL A 105 15.47 -8.38 -13.38
N GLY A 106 16.47 -8.40 -14.24
CA GLY A 106 16.25 -8.51 -15.68
C GLY A 106 15.45 -7.31 -16.21
N PRO A 107 14.30 -7.52 -16.87
CA PRO A 107 13.50 -6.43 -17.43
C PRO A 107 12.54 -5.77 -16.42
N VAL A 108 12.48 -6.26 -15.20
CA VAL A 108 11.57 -5.75 -14.15
C VAL A 108 12.33 -5.12 -12.98
N PHE A 109 11.66 -4.27 -12.23
CA PHE A 109 12.16 -3.75 -10.95
C PHE A 109 11.33 -4.32 -9.81
N LEU A 110 12.02 -4.83 -8.79
CA LEU A 110 11.41 -5.15 -7.50
C LEU A 110 11.57 -3.93 -6.60
N GLY A 111 10.49 -3.47 -5.99
CA GLY A 111 10.51 -2.39 -5.01
C GLY A 111 10.29 -2.95 -3.61
N LEU A 112 11.18 -2.62 -2.69
CA LEU A 112 11.00 -2.85 -1.26
C LEU A 112 11.03 -1.50 -0.56
N GLY A 113 10.04 -1.22 0.26
CA GLY A 113 9.93 0.06 0.91
C GLY A 113 9.00 0.08 2.11
N PHE A 114 8.68 1.28 2.53
CA PHE A 114 7.76 1.54 3.63
C PHE A 114 6.86 2.71 3.29
N ASN A 115 5.73 2.79 3.98
CA ASN A 115 4.83 3.94 3.95
C ASN A 115 4.39 4.33 5.35
N VAL A 116 4.01 5.58 5.47
CA VAL A 116 3.27 6.13 6.59
C VAL A 116 2.06 6.86 6.04
N GLY A 117 0.88 6.51 6.55
CA GLY A 117 -0.39 7.07 6.13
C GLY A 117 -1.11 7.77 7.28
N SER A 118 -1.74 8.89 6.96
CA SER A 118 -2.67 9.56 7.85
C SER A 118 -4.08 9.39 7.32
N PHE A 119 -4.99 8.93 8.15
CA PHE A 119 -6.40 8.82 7.81
C PHE A 119 -6.99 10.19 7.44
N ILE A 120 -7.72 10.25 6.33
CA ILE A 120 -8.33 11.50 5.83
C ILE A 120 -9.85 11.40 5.63
N GLY A 121 -10.44 10.23 5.82
CA GLY A 121 -11.88 10.00 5.73
C GLY A 121 -12.22 8.60 5.23
N GLY A 122 -13.47 8.20 5.37
CA GLY A 122 -13.94 6.89 4.94
C GLY A 122 -15.38 6.64 5.31
N THR A 123 -15.89 5.46 4.97
CA THR A 123 -17.25 5.03 5.28
C THR A 123 -17.24 3.63 5.89
N GLN A 124 -18.16 3.39 6.77
CA GLN A 124 -18.51 2.07 7.28
C GLN A 124 -19.95 1.76 6.91
N LYS A 125 -20.17 0.64 6.26
CA LYS A 125 -21.50 0.13 5.94
C LYS A 125 -21.75 -1.15 6.71
N VAL A 126 -22.90 -1.21 7.37
CA VAL A 126 -23.37 -2.40 8.11
C VAL A 126 -24.70 -2.82 7.52
N GLU A 127 -24.80 -4.04 7.08
CA GLU A 127 -26.05 -4.67 6.62
C GLU A 127 -26.34 -5.88 7.49
N ALA A 128 -27.55 -5.98 7.99
CA ALA A 128 -28.00 -7.11 8.80
C ALA A 128 -29.37 -7.60 8.33
N GLU A 129 -29.54 -8.91 8.23
CA GLU A 129 -30.83 -9.54 7.99
C GLU A 129 -31.38 -10.10 9.31
N PHE A 130 -32.54 -9.59 9.71
CA PHE A 130 -33.21 -10.02 10.92
C PHE A 130 -34.68 -10.39 10.63
N TYR A 131 -35.04 -11.66 10.75
CA TYR A 131 -36.39 -12.17 10.49
C TYR A 131 -36.98 -11.81 9.09
N GLY A 132 -36.12 -11.75 8.06
CA GLY A 132 -36.52 -11.37 6.70
C GLY A 132 -36.66 -9.85 6.50
N LEU A 133 -36.20 -9.04 7.45
CA LEU A 133 -36.05 -7.60 7.31
C LEU A 133 -34.57 -7.27 7.10
N GLU A 134 -34.27 -6.61 5.99
CA GLU A 134 -32.93 -6.07 5.71
C GLU A 134 -32.80 -4.68 6.37
N ILE A 135 -31.80 -4.52 7.20
CA ILE A 135 -31.41 -3.24 7.79
C ILE A 135 -30.05 -2.89 7.21
N SER A 136 -29.94 -1.73 6.59
CA SER A 136 -28.67 -1.22 6.05
C SER A 136 -28.42 0.17 6.62
N GLU A 137 -27.27 0.36 7.23
CA GLU A 137 -26.82 1.64 7.77
C GLU A 137 -25.42 1.94 7.21
N GLU A 138 -25.24 3.16 6.73
CA GLU A 138 -23.95 3.67 6.27
C GLU A 138 -23.62 4.93 7.06
N ALA A 139 -22.41 5.00 7.60
CA ALA A 139 -21.92 6.12 8.39
C ALA A 139 -20.53 6.53 7.91
N ASP A 140 -20.31 7.85 7.89
CA ASP A 140 -18.96 8.37 7.68
C ASP A 140 -18.09 8.10 8.92
N LEU A 141 -16.85 7.73 8.69
CA LEU A 141 -15.85 7.57 9.74
C LEU A 141 -15.36 8.95 10.19
N GLU A 142 -15.42 9.22 11.49
CA GLU A 142 -14.86 10.44 12.05
C GLU A 142 -13.34 10.51 11.87
N SER A 143 -12.79 11.71 11.78
CA SER A 143 -11.36 11.94 11.46
C SER A 143 -10.38 11.38 12.50
N ASP A 144 -10.85 11.06 13.70
CA ASP A 144 -10.10 10.43 14.81
C ASP A 144 -10.38 8.93 14.97
N ALA A 145 -11.27 8.36 14.16
CA ALA A 145 -11.62 6.95 14.22
C ALA A 145 -10.41 6.03 13.90
N LEU A 146 -9.55 6.46 12.98
CA LEU A 146 -8.37 5.73 12.56
C LEU A 146 -7.15 6.66 12.61
N GLY A 147 -6.08 6.19 13.20
CA GLY A 147 -4.86 6.99 13.41
C GLY A 147 -3.87 6.93 12.25
N LEU A 148 -2.60 7.10 12.61
CA LEU A 148 -1.48 6.86 11.71
C LEU A 148 -1.33 5.37 11.43
N ASP A 149 -1.06 5.05 10.18
CA ASP A 149 -0.77 3.71 9.72
C ASP A 149 0.66 3.61 9.18
N PHE A 150 1.30 2.47 9.40
CA PHE A 150 2.65 2.17 8.95
C PHE A 150 2.64 0.84 8.22
N GLY A 151 3.25 0.80 7.06
CA GLY A 151 3.28 -0.39 6.24
C GLY A 151 4.63 -0.65 5.59
N LEU A 152 4.81 -1.91 5.17
CA LEU A 152 5.87 -2.32 4.27
C LEU A 152 5.30 -2.46 2.86
N ASN A 153 6.05 -1.97 1.88
CA ASN A 153 5.69 -2.04 0.47
C ASN A 153 6.59 -3.06 -0.23
N LEU A 154 5.97 -3.97 -0.93
CA LEU A 154 6.63 -4.83 -1.90
C LEU A 154 5.95 -4.61 -3.25
N GLY A 155 6.71 -4.29 -4.27
CA GLY A 155 6.18 -4.02 -5.59
C GLY A 155 7.01 -4.64 -6.70
N VAL A 156 6.37 -4.84 -7.83
CA VAL A 156 7.03 -5.22 -9.09
C VAL A 156 6.60 -4.20 -10.12
N SER A 157 7.54 -3.64 -10.87
CA SER A 157 7.23 -2.72 -11.95
C SER A 157 8.00 -3.10 -13.22
N TYR A 158 7.38 -2.80 -14.36
CA TYR A 158 7.95 -3.02 -15.68
C TYR A 158 7.96 -1.69 -16.44
N PRO A 159 9.12 -1.24 -16.96
CA PRO A 159 9.20 -0.02 -17.75
C PRO A 159 8.55 -0.23 -19.13
N ILE A 160 7.73 0.74 -19.55
CA ILE A 160 7.07 0.70 -20.86
C ILE A 160 7.86 1.57 -21.84
N GLY A 161 8.70 0.94 -22.66
CA GLY A 161 9.54 1.62 -23.67
C GLY A 161 10.42 2.70 -23.05
N ASP A 162 10.78 3.70 -23.84
CA ASP A 162 11.66 4.80 -23.43
C ASP A 162 10.90 5.97 -22.79
N THR A 163 9.63 5.81 -22.49
CA THR A 163 8.76 6.88 -21.97
C THR A 163 8.93 7.14 -20.48
N GLY A 164 9.63 6.26 -19.76
CA GLY A 164 9.73 6.30 -18.31
C GLY A 164 8.44 5.88 -17.56
N ALA A 165 7.39 5.46 -18.30
CA ALA A 165 6.20 4.89 -17.70
C ALA A 165 6.50 3.48 -17.16
N GLN A 166 5.88 3.10 -16.05
CA GLN A 166 6.00 1.78 -15.42
C GLN A 166 4.61 1.23 -15.09
N VAL A 167 4.46 -0.08 -15.17
CA VAL A 167 3.27 -0.83 -14.77
C VAL A 167 3.66 -1.88 -13.74
#